data_14cdf59db8edb328cf63c67eff250fa7
#
_entry.id   14cdf59db8edb328cf63c67eff250fa7
#
_cell.length_a   1.000
_cell.length_b   1.000
_cell.length_c   1.000
_cell.angle_alpha   90.00
_cell.angle_beta   90.00
_cell.angle_gamma   90.00
#
_symmetry.space_group_name_H-M   'P 1'
#
loop_
_entity.id
_entity.type
_entity.pdbx_description
1 polymer ?
#
loop_
_entity_poly.entity_id
_entity_poly.type
_entity_poly.pdbx_seq_one_letter_code
_entity_poly.pdbx_strand_id
1 'polypeptide(L)'
;ISFATIERRPCGSDIPVYGTYDAAFDEELKPYIDNLLKARGLVNCPQAMRLAKTLVEENAEFSRLSQNYVFENLSFRANVIAYLKACVLYVANGMKWEKSIEDFVRWSERYDLWCKLKLFGQMIYDADNDGSDIRKTSPRGPMNLLELLPDEFSLDDYVKVRQKEGYEDNISKAKVALRQWEHRGYVVRIDRDSDSYSFIFRKLKFLKGSSSTSSGSSSTPSS
;
A
#
# COMPACT_ATOMS: atom_id res chain seq x y z
N ILE A 1 -15.28 1.90 8.14
CA ILE A 1 -14.12 2.79 8.27
C ILE A 1 -13.36 2.35 9.52
N SER A 2 -12.08 2.08 9.36
CA SER A 2 -11.20 1.69 10.46
C SER A 2 -10.32 2.87 10.83
N PHE A 3 -10.12 3.10 12.13
CA PHE A 3 -9.23 4.11 12.64
C PHE A 3 -8.17 3.47 13.51
N ALA A 4 -6.93 3.89 13.37
CA ALA A 4 -5.85 3.57 14.28
C ALA A 4 -5.18 4.87 14.72
N THR A 5 -4.92 5.00 16.01
CA THR A 5 -4.24 6.13 16.60
C THR A 5 -2.85 5.73 17.07
N ILE A 6 -1.94 6.67 17.05
CA ILE A 6 -0.63 6.50 17.67
C ILE A 6 -0.77 7.02 19.11
N GLU A 7 -0.42 6.18 20.09
CA GLU A 7 -0.36 6.63 21.47
C GLU A 7 0.73 7.70 21.61
N ARG A 8 0.33 8.84 22.13
CA ARG A 8 1.20 9.93 22.53
C ARG A 8 0.66 10.59 23.79
N ARG A 9 1.53 11.24 24.52
CA ARG A 9 1.09 12.01 25.68
C ARG A 9 0.14 13.13 25.23
N PRO A 10 -1.07 13.25 25.79
CA PRO A 10 -1.97 14.34 25.47
C PRO A 10 -1.35 15.67 25.85
N CYS A 11 -1.60 16.70 25.08
CA CYS A 11 -1.20 18.08 25.36
C CYS A 11 -2.41 19.01 25.26
N GLY A 12 -2.25 20.27 25.66
CA GLY A 12 -3.36 21.24 25.65
C GLY A 12 -3.97 21.46 24.27
N SER A 13 -3.19 21.28 23.19
CA SER A 13 -3.68 21.37 21.81
C SER A 13 -4.53 20.18 21.36
N ASP A 14 -4.54 19.09 22.13
CA ASP A 14 -5.36 17.91 21.82
C ASP A 14 -6.79 18.03 22.35
N ILE A 15 -7.08 19.07 23.12
CA ILE A 15 -8.43 19.32 23.65
C ILE A 15 -9.29 19.86 22.50
N PRO A 16 -10.36 19.14 22.09
CA PRO A 16 -11.24 19.64 21.05
C PRO A 16 -11.96 20.90 21.53
N VAL A 17 -11.95 21.93 20.71
CA VAL A 17 -12.71 23.14 20.96
C VAL A 17 -14.14 22.93 20.46
N TYR A 18 -15.05 22.60 21.36
CA TYR A 18 -16.46 22.47 21.02
C TYR A 18 -17.11 23.83 20.95
N GLY A 19 -17.96 24.08 19.96
CA GLY A 19 -18.77 25.26 19.83
C GLY A 19 -18.26 26.35 18.88
N THR A 20 -17.13 26.12 18.19
CA THR A 20 -16.78 26.95 17.05
C THR A 20 -17.49 26.40 15.79
N TYR A 21 -18.63 26.99 15.50
CA TYR A 21 -19.34 26.76 14.24
C TYR A 21 -18.82 27.77 13.21
N ASP A 22 -18.31 27.24 12.09
CA ASP A 22 -17.89 28.07 10.96
C ASP A 22 -18.91 27.96 9.82
N ALA A 23 -19.75 28.99 9.72
CA ALA A 23 -20.77 29.07 8.66
C ALA A 23 -20.15 29.13 7.25
N ALA A 24 -18.93 29.63 7.10
CA ALA A 24 -18.23 29.65 5.82
C ALA A 24 -17.96 28.25 5.32
N PHE A 25 -17.63 27.33 6.23
CA PHE A 25 -17.39 25.92 5.87
C PHE A 25 -18.66 25.22 5.36
N ASP A 26 -19.82 25.53 5.94
CA ASP A 26 -21.08 24.99 5.46
C ASP A 26 -21.44 25.48 4.06
N GLU A 27 -21.19 26.76 3.78
CA GLU A 27 -21.41 27.34 2.44
C GLU A 27 -20.47 26.69 1.40
N GLU A 28 -19.21 26.40 1.75
CA GLU A 28 -18.27 25.69 0.89
C GLU A 28 -18.73 24.25 0.60
N LEU A 29 -19.28 23.55 1.59
CA LEU A 29 -19.71 22.15 1.44
C LEU A 29 -21.07 22.01 0.73
N LYS A 30 -21.93 23.02 0.82
CA LYS A 30 -23.28 22.98 0.29
C LYS A 30 -23.40 22.52 -1.17
N PRO A 31 -22.60 23.01 -2.14
CA PRO A 31 -22.70 22.55 -3.53
C PRO A 31 -22.40 21.06 -3.69
N TYR A 32 -21.47 20.51 -2.91
CA TYR A 32 -21.14 19.08 -2.94
C TYR A 32 -22.26 18.23 -2.35
N ILE A 33 -22.86 18.69 -1.25
CA ILE A 33 -24.00 18.03 -0.61
C ILE A 33 -25.21 18.07 -1.55
N ASP A 34 -25.50 19.22 -2.17
CA ASP A 34 -26.59 19.37 -3.13
C ASP A 34 -26.44 18.45 -4.33
N ASN A 35 -25.22 18.26 -4.86
CA ASN A 35 -24.94 17.33 -5.94
C ASN A 35 -25.24 15.89 -5.51
N LEU A 36 -24.86 15.48 -4.32
CA LEU A 36 -25.14 14.16 -3.77
C LEU A 36 -26.66 13.94 -3.54
N LEU A 37 -27.37 14.93 -3.03
CA LEU A 37 -28.81 14.86 -2.79
C LEU A 37 -29.62 14.75 -4.09
N LYS A 38 -29.15 15.35 -5.18
CA LYS A 38 -29.79 15.32 -6.50
C LYS A 38 -29.47 14.04 -7.29
N ALA A 39 -28.38 13.34 -6.94
CA ALA A 39 -27.95 12.17 -7.67
C ALA A 39 -28.98 11.04 -7.64
N ARG A 40 -29.27 10.46 -8.80
CA ARG A 40 -30.18 9.32 -8.98
C ARG A 40 -29.62 8.40 -10.07
N GLY A 41 -29.87 7.10 -9.91
CA GLY A 41 -29.49 6.10 -10.89
C GLY A 41 -28.07 5.57 -10.73
N LEU A 42 -27.51 5.02 -11.82
CA LEU A 42 -26.17 4.42 -11.85
C LEU A 42 -25.11 5.47 -12.16
N VAL A 43 -24.03 5.43 -11.39
CA VAL A 43 -22.85 6.28 -11.62
C VAL A 43 -21.93 5.59 -12.62
N ASN A 44 -21.69 6.22 -13.75
CA ASN A 44 -20.67 5.80 -14.72
C ASN A 44 -19.44 6.71 -14.60
N CYS A 45 -18.38 6.21 -13.96
CA CYS A 45 -17.11 6.92 -13.78
C CYS A 45 -15.95 6.05 -14.27
N PRO A 46 -15.58 6.12 -15.56
CA PRO A 46 -14.47 5.33 -16.10
C PRO A 46 -13.13 5.61 -15.42
N GLN A 47 -12.93 6.83 -14.91
CA GLN A 47 -11.71 7.22 -14.18
C GLN A 47 -11.60 6.46 -12.84
N ALA A 48 -12.70 6.38 -12.09
CA ALA A 48 -12.75 5.59 -10.86
C ALA A 48 -12.47 4.11 -11.11
N MET A 49 -12.98 3.56 -12.21
CA MET A 49 -12.71 2.18 -12.61
C MET A 49 -11.24 1.95 -12.97
N ARG A 50 -10.62 2.89 -13.71
CA ARG A 50 -9.18 2.81 -14.01
C ARG A 50 -8.34 2.88 -12.74
N LEU A 51 -8.64 3.83 -11.86
CA LEU A 51 -7.96 3.97 -10.57
C LEU A 51 -8.07 2.68 -9.75
N ALA A 52 -9.27 2.10 -9.64
CA ALA A 52 -9.48 0.86 -8.91
C ALA A 52 -8.66 -0.30 -9.49
N LYS A 53 -8.59 -0.45 -10.82
CA LYS A 53 -7.76 -1.47 -11.47
C LYS A 53 -6.28 -1.27 -11.17
N THR A 54 -5.79 -0.04 -11.25
CA THR A 54 -4.40 0.29 -10.91
C THR A 54 -4.08 -0.05 -9.45
N LEU A 55 -4.98 0.27 -8.51
CA LEU A 55 -4.80 -0.08 -7.09
C LEU A 55 -4.79 -1.59 -6.87
N VAL A 56 -5.64 -2.35 -7.57
CA VAL A 56 -5.62 -3.82 -7.52
C VAL A 56 -4.27 -4.37 -7.98
N GLU A 57 -3.72 -3.86 -9.08
CA GLU A 57 -2.44 -4.28 -9.63
C GLU A 57 -1.28 -3.93 -8.69
N GLU A 58 -1.24 -2.68 -8.20
CA GLU A 58 -0.24 -2.20 -7.24
C GLU A 58 -0.25 -3.03 -5.94
N ASN A 59 -1.43 -3.28 -5.38
CA ASN A 59 -1.57 -4.05 -4.14
C ASN A 59 -1.22 -5.53 -4.34
N ALA A 60 -1.60 -6.11 -5.47
CA ALA A 60 -1.22 -7.49 -5.79
C ALA A 60 0.30 -7.63 -5.99
N GLU A 61 0.95 -6.65 -6.62
CA GLU A 61 2.40 -6.64 -6.76
C GLU A 61 3.10 -6.49 -5.41
N PHE A 62 2.62 -5.56 -4.57
CA PHE A 62 3.15 -5.36 -3.22
C PHE A 62 2.97 -6.60 -2.33
N SER A 63 1.81 -7.26 -2.39
CA SER A 63 1.54 -8.51 -1.67
C SER A 63 2.56 -9.60 -2.03
N ARG A 64 2.87 -9.74 -3.32
CA ARG A 64 3.86 -10.71 -3.80
C ARG A 64 5.28 -10.39 -3.33
N LEU A 65 5.65 -9.11 -3.31
CA LEU A 65 6.97 -8.66 -2.89
C LEU A 65 7.15 -8.72 -1.37
N SER A 66 6.11 -8.44 -0.60
CA SER A 66 6.10 -8.55 0.85
C SER A 66 5.81 -9.96 1.36
N GLN A 67 5.29 -10.85 0.48
CA GLN A 67 4.86 -12.20 0.82
C GLN A 67 3.89 -12.24 2.01
N ASN A 68 3.06 -11.22 2.11
CA ASN A 68 2.12 -11.04 3.20
C ASN A 68 0.70 -11.33 2.71
N TYR A 69 0.20 -12.54 2.99
CA TYR A 69 -1.15 -12.96 2.58
C TYR A 69 -2.26 -12.23 3.36
N VAL A 70 -1.97 -11.76 4.58
CA VAL A 70 -2.93 -10.94 5.35
C VAL A 70 -3.17 -9.62 4.63
N PHE A 71 -2.11 -9.00 4.11
CA PHE A 71 -2.22 -7.80 3.27
C PHE A 71 -3.03 -8.10 2.01
N GLU A 72 -2.79 -9.23 1.34
CA GLU A 72 -3.53 -9.64 0.14
C GLU A 72 -5.04 -9.72 0.41
N ASN A 73 -5.44 -10.41 1.47
CA ASN A 73 -6.84 -10.55 1.87
C ASN A 73 -7.51 -9.21 2.20
N LEU A 74 -6.81 -8.34 2.92
CA LEU A 74 -7.35 -7.03 3.31
C LEU A 74 -7.42 -6.05 2.14
N SER A 75 -6.48 -6.13 1.20
CA SER A 75 -6.39 -5.22 0.05
C SER A 75 -7.55 -5.40 -0.91
N PHE A 76 -8.07 -6.61 -1.05
CA PHE A 76 -9.24 -6.87 -1.91
C PHE A 76 -10.45 -6.00 -1.53
N ARG A 77 -10.79 -5.93 -0.24
CA ARG A 77 -11.87 -5.06 0.25
C ARG A 77 -11.52 -3.59 0.19
N ALA A 78 -10.27 -3.22 0.44
CA ALA A 78 -9.81 -1.84 0.35
C ALA A 78 -9.98 -1.28 -1.06
N ASN A 79 -9.66 -2.06 -2.09
CA ASN A 79 -9.85 -1.70 -3.49
C ASN A 79 -11.32 -1.41 -3.84
N VAL A 80 -12.26 -2.23 -3.35
CA VAL A 80 -13.70 -1.99 -3.56
C VAL A 80 -14.14 -0.69 -2.88
N ILE A 81 -13.69 -0.45 -1.64
CA ILE A 81 -14.02 0.77 -0.89
C ILE A 81 -13.41 1.99 -1.60
N ALA A 82 -12.19 1.90 -2.13
CA ALA A 82 -11.56 2.96 -2.91
C ALA A 82 -12.38 3.33 -4.15
N TYR A 83 -12.86 2.33 -4.90
CA TYR A 83 -13.76 2.55 -6.03
C TYR A 83 -15.04 3.30 -5.62
N LEU A 84 -15.70 2.86 -4.55
CA LEU A 84 -16.91 3.51 -4.06
C LEU A 84 -16.67 4.94 -3.60
N LYS A 85 -15.57 5.20 -2.87
CA LYS A 85 -15.15 6.55 -2.47
C LYS A 85 -14.93 7.45 -3.69
N ALA A 86 -14.23 6.94 -4.70
CA ALA A 86 -13.98 7.66 -5.95
C ALA A 86 -15.29 8.04 -6.66
N CYS A 87 -16.26 7.14 -6.73
CA CYS A 87 -17.57 7.40 -7.30
C CYS A 87 -18.35 8.46 -6.52
N VAL A 88 -18.34 8.38 -5.19
CA VAL A 88 -19.04 9.37 -4.33
C VAL A 88 -18.42 10.75 -4.50
N LEU A 89 -17.10 10.86 -4.48
CA LEU A 89 -16.40 12.15 -4.66
C LEU A 89 -16.62 12.72 -6.07
N TYR A 90 -16.63 11.87 -7.09
CA TYR A 90 -16.95 12.27 -8.46
C TYR A 90 -18.36 12.88 -8.57
N VAL A 91 -19.36 12.24 -7.95
CA VAL A 91 -20.73 12.78 -7.90
C VAL A 91 -20.80 14.07 -7.10
N ALA A 92 -20.18 14.11 -5.92
CA ALA A 92 -20.11 15.30 -5.10
C ALA A 92 -19.51 16.49 -5.88
N ASN A 93 -18.48 16.25 -6.67
CA ASN A 93 -17.85 17.26 -7.52
C ASN A 93 -18.59 17.56 -8.85
N GLY A 94 -19.91 17.29 -8.90
CA GLY A 94 -20.72 17.57 -10.07
C GLY A 94 -20.36 16.75 -11.31
N MET A 95 -19.95 15.50 -11.12
CA MET A 95 -19.50 14.56 -12.16
C MET A 95 -18.25 15.03 -12.92
N LYS A 96 -17.40 15.82 -12.27
CA LYS A 96 -16.09 16.23 -12.79
C LYS A 96 -14.99 15.46 -12.07
N TRP A 97 -14.11 14.83 -12.84
CA TRP A 97 -12.95 14.15 -12.32
C TRP A 97 -11.78 15.13 -12.15
N GLU A 98 -11.20 15.17 -10.96
CA GLU A 98 -10.03 15.97 -10.64
C GLU A 98 -8.93 15.09 -10.03
N LYS A 99 -7.69 15.55 -10.15
CA LYS A 99 -6.55 14.84 -9.58
C LYS A 99 -6.62 14.75 -8.06
N SER A 100 -7.19 15.74 -7.40
CA SER A 100 -7.43 15.77 -5.95
C SER A 100 -8.27 14.58 -5.47
N ILE A 101 -9.25 14.15 -6.27
CA ILE A 101 -10.05 12.94 -5.99
C ILE A 101 -9.17 11.69 -6.00
N GLU A 102 -8.32 11.55 -7.01
CA GLU A 102 -7.40 10.42 -7.11
C GLU A 102 -6.42 10.39 -5.93
N ASP A 103 -5.78 11.53 -5.65
CA ASP A 103 -4.79 11.65 -4.57
C ASP A 103 -5.41 11.33 -3.20
N PHE A 104 -6.61 11.83 -2.93
CA PHE A 104 -7.35 11.51 -1.71
C PHE A 104 -7.73 10.04 -1.62
N VAL A 105 -8.22 9.43 -2.71
CA VAL A 105 -8.62 8.03 -2.72
C VAL A 105 -7.42 7.12 -2.48
N ARG A 106 -6.28 7.39 -3.10
CA ARG A 106 -5.01 6.67 -2.89
C ARG A 106 -4.52 6.78 -1.45
N TRP A 107 -4.51 8.00 -0.90
CA TRP A 107 -4.15 8.21 0.50
C TRP A 107 -5.11 7.47 1.44
N SER A 108 -6.41 7.62 1.23
CA SER A 108 -7.45 7.02 2.08
C SER A 108 -7.44 5.48 2.03
N GLU A 109 -7.14 4.90 0.88
CA GLU A 109 -7.00 3.45 0.72
C GLU A 109 -5.80 2.91 1.50
N ARG A 110 -4.63 3.53 1.35
CA ARG A 110 -3.41 3.17 2.10
C ARG A 110 -3.60 3.30 3.61
N TYR A 111 -4.25 4.37 4.05
CA TYR A 111 -4.55 4.58 5.46
C TYR A 111 -5.52 3.51 6.01
N ASP A 112 -6.57 3.18 5.27
CA ASP A 112 -7.52 2.14 5.64
C ASP A 112 -6.85 0.75 5.74
N LEU A 113 -5.98 0.42 4.78
CA LEU A 113 -5.17 -0.81 4.83
C LEU A 113 -4.23 -0.84 6.04
N TRP A 114 -3.54 0.26 6.32
CA TRP A 114 -2.68 0.36 7.49
C TRP A 114 -3.46 0.16 8.79
N CYS A 115 -4.62 0.80 8.93
CA CYS A 115 -5.50 0.61 10.08
C CYS A 115 -5.95 -0.85 10.24
N LYS A 116 -6.37 -1.48 9.15
CA LYS A 116 -6.83 -2.87 9.17
C LYS A 116 -5.72 -3.84 9.51
N LEU A 117 -4.53 -3.65 8.98
CA LEU A 117 -3.35 -4.46 9.33
C LEU A 117 -3.02 -4.34 10.81
N LYS A 118 -3.08 -3.14 11.37
CA LYS A 118 -2.85 -2.89 12.79
C LYS A 118 -3.87 -3.54 13.69
N LEU A 119 -5.16 -3.44 13.33
CA LEU A 119 -6.26 -3.90 14.18
C LEU A 119 -6.56 -5.40 14.02
N PHE A 120 -6.42 -5.93 12.81
CA PHE A 120 -6.91 -7.26 12.48
C PHE A 120 -5.81 -8.19 11.94
N GLY A 121 -4.64 -7.67 11.59
CA GLY A 121 -3.61 -8.46 10.91
C GLY A 121 -3.19 -9.69 11.69
N GLN A 122 -2.97 -9.56 12.99
CA GLN A 122 -2.60 -10.69 13.86
C GLN A 122 -3.75 -11.71 13.97
N MET A 123 -4.99 -11.26 14.16
CA MET A 123 -6.15 -12.13 14.28
C MET A 123 -6.38 -12.98 13.03
N ILE A 124 -6.20 -12.38 11.84
CA ILE A 124 -6.33 -13.09 10.56
C ILE A 124 -5.21 -14.13 10.44
N TYR A 125 -4.00 -13.75 10.81
CA TYR A 125 -2.87 -14.65 10.77
C TYR A 125 -3.06 -15.86 11.67
N ASP A 126 -3.49 -15.64 12.92
CA ASP A 126 -3.71 -16.71 13.91
C ASP A 126 -4.85 -17.65 13.49
N ALA A 127 -5.91 -17.09 12.89
CA ALA A 127 -7.04 -17.89 12.41
C ALA A 127 -6.66 -18.83 11.26
N ASP A 128 -5.73 -18.44 10.40
CA ASP A 128 -5.31 -19.25 9.25
C ASP A 128 -4.23 -20.29 9.59
N ASN A 129 -3.49 -20.12 10.69
CA ASN A 129 -2.34 -20.97 11.03
C ASN A 129 -2.50 -21.81 12.30
N ASP A 130 -3.72 -21.98 12.82
CA ASP A 130 -3.99 -22.77 14.06
C ASP A 130 -3.05 -22.39 15.25
N GLY A 131 -2.60 -21.14 15.30
CA GLY A 131 -1.79 -20.62 16.40
C GLY A 131 -0.34 -21.12 16.46
N SER A 132 0.16 -21.85 15.47
CA SER A 132 1.50 -22.46 15.53
C SER A 132 2.65 -21.53 15.15
N ASP A 133 2.38 -20.42 14.45
CA ASP A 133 3.41 -19.51 13.95
C ASP A 133 3.04 -18.04 14.14
N ILE A 134 3.38 -17.49 15.28
CA ILE A 134 3.17 -16.07 15.59
C ILE A 134 4.18 -15.22 14.80
N ARG A 135 3.78 -14.76 13.62
CA ARG A 135 4.49 -13.66 12.96
C ARG A 135 4.16 -12.36 13.68
N LYS A 136 5.13 -11.81 14.35
CA LYS A 136 5.02 -10.43 14.83
C LYS A 136 4.93 -9.52 13.61
N THR A 137 3.74 -9.00 13.33
CA THR A 137 3.59 -7.95 12.30
C THR A 137 4.52 -6.80 12.66
N SER A 138 5.38 -6.41 11.72
CA SER A 138 6.24 -5.25 11.92
C SER A 138 5.41 -4.04 12.34
N PRO A 139 5.83 -3.23 13.32
CA PRO A 139 5.12 -2.00 13.70
C PRO A 139 4.92 -1.04 12.52
N ARG A 140 5.73 -1.19 11.47
CA ARG A 140 5.69 -0.37 10.24
C ARG A 140 4.80 -0.95 9.14
N GLY A 141 4.19 -2.12 9.35
CA GLY A 141 3.46 -2.86 8.34
C GLY A 141 4.38 -3.76 7.48
N PRO A 142 3.83 -4.42 6.44
CA PRO A 142 4.62 -5.27 5.57
C PRO A 142 5.64 -4.43 4.79
N MET A 143 6.86 -4.94 4.68
CA MET A 143 7.97 -4.31 3.94
C MET A 143 8.18 -4.99 2.61
N ASN A 144 8.59 -4.23 1.61
CA ASN A 144 9.02 -4.79 0.33
C ASN A 144 10.38 -5.48 0.52
N LEU A 145 10.38 -6.81 0.60
CA LEU A 145 11.60 -7.58 0.86
C LEU A 145 12.65 -7.41 -0.25
N LEU A 146 12.23 -7.14 -1.49
CA LEU A 146 13.15 -6.92 -2.60
C LEU A 146 13.94 -5.61 -2.42
N GLU A 147 13.34 -4.56 -1.87
CA GLU A 147 14.03 -3.29 -1.60
C GLU A 147 15.09 -3.43 -0.51
N LEU A 148 14.84 -4.30 0.47
CA LEU A 148 15.76 -4.53 1.60
C LEU A 148 17.00 -5.34 1.22
N LEU A 149 17.01 -6.00 0.07
CA LEU A 149 18.12 -6.78 -0.44
C LEU A 149 19.12 -5.89 -1.21
N PRO A 150 20.40 -6.25 -1.32
CA PRO A 150 21.32 -5.62 -2.28
C PRO A 150 20.93 -5.95 -3.74
N ASP A 151 21.54 -5.28 -4.71
CA ASP A 151 21.25 -5.49 -6.14
C ASP A 151 21.59 -6.91 -6.61
N GLU A 152 22.64 -7.48 -6.05
CA GLU A 152 23.01 -8.87 -6.18
C GLU A 152 23.00 -9.54 -4.81
N PHE A 153 22.31 -10.65 -4.66
CA PHE A 153 22.11 -11.30 -3.38
C PHE A 153 22.03 -12.82 -3.53
N SER A 154 22.40 -13.52 -2.46
CA SER A 154 22.30 -14.97 -2.33
C SER A 154 21.00 -15.40 -1.66
N LEU A 155 20.72 -16.71 -1.67
CA LEU A 155 19.64 -17.29 -0.87
C LEU A 155 19.81 -16.97 0.63
N ASP A 156 21.06 -17.01 1.14
CA ASP A 156 21.34 -16.74 2.55
C ASP A 156 21.04 -15.28 2.92
N ASP A 157 21.35 -14.33 2.05
CA ASP A 157 21.02 -12.92 2.26
C ASP A 157 19.49 -12.72 2.30
N TYR A 158 18.79 -13.39 1.44
CA TYR A 158 17.32 -13.36 1.41
C TYR A 158 16.73 -13.96 2.70
N VAL A 159 17.25 -15.10 3.16
CA VAL A 159 16.83 -15.72 4.44
C VAL A 159 17.09 -14.78 5.62
N LYS A 160 18.26 -14.14 5.68
CA LYS A 160 18.58 -13.15 6.74
C LYS A 160 17.63 -11.96 6.75
N VAL A 161 17.26 -11.43 5.57
CA VAL A 161 16.28 -10.35 5.47
C VAL A 161 14.91 -10.82 5.95
N ARG A 162 14.48 -12.03 5.57
CA ARG A 162 13.22 -12.61 6.05
C ARG A 162 13.21 -12.75 7.57
N GLN A 163 14.25 -13.29 8.18
CA GLN A 163 14.39 -13.42 9.64
C GLN A 163 14.31 -12.07 10.35
N LYS A 164 15.02 -11.06 9.81
CA LYS A 164 14.98 -9.70 10.35
C LYS A 164 13.59 -9.08 10.34
N GLU A 165 12.79 -9.40 9.32
CA GLU A 165 11.40 -8.94 9.19
C GLU A 165 10.39 -9.88 9.90
N GLY A 166 10.86 -10.86 10.68
CA GLY A 166 10.02 -11.71 11.51
C GLY A 166 9.40 -12.91 10.78
N TYR A 167 9.91 -13.27 9.60
CA TYR A 167 9.49 -14.49 8.91
C TYR A 167 10.23 -15.71 9.44
N GLU A 168 9.58 -16.87 9.41
CA GLU A 168 10.22 -18.12 9.80
C GLU A 168 11.44 -18.46 8.93
N ASP A 169 12.39 -19.12 9.58
CA ASP A 169 13.58 -19.68 8.96
C ASP A 169 13.25 -20.97 8.17
N ASN A 170 12.48 -20.84 7.11
CA ASN A 170 12.12 -21.96 6.25
C ASN A 170 12.75 -21.79 4.85
N ILE A 171 13.90 -22.45 4.65
CA ILE A 171 14.65 -22.41 3.40
C ILE A 171 13.80 -22.89 2.20
N SER A 172 12.91 -23.87 2.41
CA SER A 172 12.04 -24.36 1.33
C SER A 172 11.05 -23.29 0.88
N LYS A 173 10.42 -22.57 1.83
CA LYS A 173 9.54 -21.44 1.52
C LYS A 173 10.30 -20.30 0.83
N ALA A 174 11.54 -20.03 1.27
CA ALA A 174 12.39 -19.01 0.65
C ALA A 174 12.73 -19.36 -0.81
N LYS A 175 13.10 -20.62 -1.09
CA LYS A 175 13.37 -21.08 -2.46
C LYS A 175 12.14 -20.97 -3.36
N VAL A 176 10.96 -21.31 -2.87
CA VAL A 176 9.71 -21.17 -3.63
C VAL A 176 9.44 -19.69 -3.97
N ALA A 177 9.62 -18.80 -3.03
CA ALA A 177 9.44 -17.37 -3.23
C ALA A 177 10.40 -16.78 -4.26
N LEU A 178 11.68 -17.15 -4.22
CA LEU A 178 12.68 -16.71 -5.21
C LEU A 178 12.37 -17.23 -6.61
N ARG A 179 11.90 -18.48 -6.75
CA ARG A 179 11.43 -19.02 -8.04
C ARG A 179 10.24 -18.24 -8.58
N GLN A 180 9.31 -17.84 -7.71
CA GLN A 180 8.18 -17.00 -8.13
C GLN A 180 8.64 -15.62 -8.59
N TRP A 181 9.62 -15.01 -7.90
CA TRP A 181 10.21 -13.73 -8.31
C TRP A 181 10.96 -13.84 -9.64
N GLU A 182 11.71 -14.93 -9.84
CA GLU A 182 12.39 -15.21 -11.12
C GLU A 182 11.38 -15.37 -12.27
N HIS A 183 10.32 -16.17 -12.05
CA HIS A 183 9.28 -16.39 -13.06
C HIS A 183 8.53 -15.08 -13.43
N ARG A 184 8.41 -14.16 -12.51
CA ARG A 184 7.74 -12.86 -12.72
C ARG A 184 8.67 -11.75 -13.20
N GLY A 185 9.95 -12.03 -13.35
CA GLY A 185 10.94 -11.07 -13.85
C GLY A 185 11.33 -9.99 -12.84
N TYR A 186 11.19 -10.23 -11.52
CA TYR A 186 11.73 -9.32 -10.50
C TYR A 186 13.23 -9.54 -10.29
N VAL A 187 13.68 -10.77 -10.44
CA VAL A 187 15.08 -11.16 -10.30
C VAL A 187 15.49 -12.10 -11.44
N VAL A 188 16.78 -12.15 -11.73
CA VAL A 188 17.37 -13.13 -12.63
C VAL A 188 18.49 -13.86 -11.89
N ARG A 189 18.61 -15.15 -12.14
CA ARG A 189 19.72 -15.94 -11.66
C ARG A 189 20.93 -15.71 -12.56
N ILE A 190 22.06 -15.27 -11.99
CA ILE A 190 23.27 -14.95 -12.73
C ILE A 190 24.11 -16.21 -12.95
N ASP A 191 24.22 -17.05 -11.91
CA ASP A 191 25.07 -18.25 -11.94
C ASP A 191 24.22 -19.48 -12.24
N ARG A 192 24.31 -20.00 -13.48
CA ARG A 192 23.58 -21.18 -13.94
C ARG A 192 24.38 -22.47 -13.84
N ASP A 193 25.71 -22.37 -13.67
CA ASP A 193 26.62 -23.50 -13.85
C ASP A 193 27.19 -24.10 -12.55
N SER A 194 26.80 -23.56 -11.38
CA SER A 194 27.28 -24.16 -10.13
C SER A 194 26.28 -25.18 -9.60
N ASP A 195 26.74 -26.43 -9.47
CA ASP A 195 26.05 -27.51 -8.72
C ASP A 195 25.92 -27.21 -7.21
N SER A 196 26.42 -26.09 -6.78
CA SER A 196 26.41 -25.60 -5.41
C SER A 196 25.15 -24.76 -5.16
N TYR A 197 24.51 -24.97 -4.02
CA TYR A 197 23.29 -24.26 -3.55
C TYR A 197 23.45 -22.74 -3.35
N SER A 198 24.55 -22.13 -3.79
CA SER A 198 24.84 -20.69 -3.71
C SER A 198 24.53 -19.98 -5.03
N PHE A 199 23.23 -19.90 -5.35
CA PHE A 199 22.80 -19.11 -6.50
C PHE A 199 22.84 -17.62 -6.16
N ILE A 200 23.37 -16.80 -7.09
CA ILE A 200 23.33 -15.35 -7.01
C ILE A 200 22.18 -14.87 -7.89
N PHE A 201 21.34 -14.01 -7.30
CA PHE A 201 20.21 -13.36 -7.96
C PHE A 201 20.53 -11.88 -8.17
N ARG A 202 20.15 -11.33 -9.31
CA ARG A 202 20.22 -9.89 -9.61
C ARG A 202 18.82 -9.35 -9.76
N LYS A 203 18.55 -8.19 -9.17
CA LYS A 203 17.30 -7.47 -9.33
C LYS A 203 17.15 -6.94 -10.75
N LEU A 204 15.97 -7.14 -11.36
CA LEU A 204 15.66 -6.66 -12.70
C LEU A 204 14.73 -5.45 -12.67
N LYS A 205 13.84 -5.36 -11.66
CA LYS A 205 12.81 -4.34 -11.57
C LYS A 205 12.67 -3.84 -10.14
N PHE A 206 12.73 -2.54 -9.98
CA PHE A 206 12.38 -1.87 -8.73
C PHE A 206 11.01 -1.23 -8.86
N LEU A 207 10.14 -1.47 -7.91
CA LEU A 207 9.04 -0.57 -7.65
C LEU A 207 9.60 0.64 -6.90
N LYS A 208 10.00 1.68 -7.64
CA LYS A 208 10.23 2.98 -7.01
C LYS A 208 8.89 3.44 -6.46
N GLY A 209 8.76 3.41 -5.13
CA GLY A 209 7.73 4.19 -4.46
C GLY A 209 7.83 5.63 -4.96
N SER A 210 6.72 6.19 -5.40
CA SER A 210 6.59 7.52 -5.97
C SER A 210 7.08 8.60 -5.00
N SER A 211 8.36 8.92 -5.04
CA SER A 211 8.96 10.13 -4.48
C SER A 211 10.15 10.54 -5.33
N SER A 212 9.87 10.96 -6.57
CA SER A 212 10.83 11.75 -7.33
C SER A 212 10.42 13.22 -7.25
N THR A 213 10.83 13.90 -6.19
CA THR A 213 11.07 15.33 -6.24
C THR A 213 12.25 15.56 -7.19
N SER A 214 11.95 15.87 -8.43
CA SER A 214 12.93 16.37 -9.35
C SER A 214 13.37 17.77 -8.90
N SER A 215 14.53 17.87 -8.26
CA SER A 215 15.26 19.12 -8.13
C SER A 215 15.82 19.49 -9.51
N GLY A 216 15.06 20.31 -10.24
CA GLY A 216 15.54 20.96 -11.44
C GLY A 216 16.54 22.05 -11.06
N SER A 217 17.82 21.80 -11.28
CA SER A 217 18.84 22.82 -11.28
C SER A 217 18.72 23.63 -12.58
N SER A 218 18.14 24.84 -12.49
CA SER A 218 18.20 25.84 -13.54
C SER A 218 19.58 26.49 -13.52
N SER A 219 20.43 26.09 -14.44
CA SER A 219 21.63 26.87 -14.82
C SER A 219 21.23 27.96 -15.81
N THR A 220 21.26 29.21 -15.38
CA THR A 220 21.23 30.38 -16.25
C THR A 220 22.60 30.59 -16.91
N PRO A 221 22.69 30.79 -18.20
CA PRO A 221 23.89 31.35 -18.80
C PRO A 221 23.81 32.87 -18.79
N SER A 222 24.87 33.48 -18.24
CA SER A 222 25.17 34.89 -18.40
C SER A 222 25.66 35.17 -19.83
N SER A 223 25.09 36.17 -20.46
CA SER A 223 25.77 37.10 -21.41
C SER A 223 24.89 38.33 -21.61
#